data_6bfe5967c4d5f98adba098208ff33350
#
_entry.id   6bfe5967c4d5f98adba098208ff33350
#
_cell.length_a   1.000
_cell.length_b   1.000
_cell.length_c   1.000
_cell.angle_alpha   90.00
_cell.angle_beta   90.00
_cell.angle_gamma   90.00
#
_symmetry.space_group_name_H-M   'P 1'
#
loop_
_entity.id
_entity.type
_entity.pdbx_description
1 polymer ?
#
loop_
_entity_poly.entity_id
_entity_poly.type
_entity_poly.pdbx_seq_one_letter_code
_entity_poly.pdbx_strand_id
1 'polypeptide(L)'
;MPSLPYNWIGLIGGPAILIAVAWLADWLTLRVLHGAIRRASAQTKSTWDDRILGRGVFTRLAHAVPAVIIFFGIAPALGVSLADVTSATDTVAFAAEITRRITLAFIVLTATMAMSAFLDAINGIYNESYSQARSRPIKGYLQVIGLVLYIAASVVVVSILADRSPVVFLSGLGALTAVLMLVFRDTILSFVASLQIMSNDMIRIGDWVEMPQANADGDVIDLALHTVKIQNWDKTISTIPTSKFISESFKNWRGMSESGGRQIKRSLSLDMSSIRFLTEEEVE
;
A
#
# COMPACT_ATOMS: atom_id res chain seq x y z
N MET A 1 21.44 12.90 54.21
CA MET A 1 20.24 12.41 54.93
C MET A 1 19.82 11.12 54.20
N PRO A 2 19.72 9.98 54.88
CA PRO A 2 19.25 8.77 54.25
C PRO A 2 17.79 8.98 53.88
N SER A 3 17.47 8.73 52.62
CA SER A 3 16.14 8.74 52.07
C SER A 3 15.21 7.84 52.87
N LEU A 4 14.08 8.39 53.30
CA LEU A 4 13.01 7.65 53.93
C LEU A 4 12.71 6.35 53.16
N PRO A 5 12.47 5.22 53.87
CA PRO A 5 12.13 3.99 53.18
C PRO A 5 10.89 4.23 52.32
N TYR A 6 10.98 3.92 51.02
CA TYR A 6 9.87 3.91 50.09
C TYR A 6 8.67 3.29 50.80
N ASN A 7 7.60 4.06 51.00
CA ASN A 7 6.37 3.53 51.52
C ASN A 7 5.79 2.55 50.50
N TRP A 8 6.03 1.26 50.67
CA TRP A 8 5.51 0.18 49.83
C TRP A 8 4.01 0.30 49.65
N ILE A 9 3.30 0.86 50.63
CA ILE A 9 1.86 1.14 50.56
C ILE A 9 1.55 2.19 49.50
N GLY A 10 2.36 3.22 49.31
CA GLY A 10 2.19 4.22 48.27
C GLY A 10 2.54 3.67 46.86
N LEU A 11 3.61 2.88 46.77
CA LEU A 11 4.10 2.32 45.55
C LEU A 11 3.13 1.30 44.92
N ILE A 12 2.39 0.56 45.75
CA ILE A 12 1.41 -0.45 45.28
C ILE A 12 0.00 0.13 45.33
N GLY A 13 -0.33 0.94 46.33
CA GLY A 13 -1.68 1.48 46.51
C GLY A 13 -2.10 2.46 45.43
N GLY A 14 -1.20 3.35 44.99
CA GLY A 14 -1.47 4.31 43.94
C GLY A 14 -1.86 3.66 42.60
N PRO A 15 -1.01 2.79 42.03
CA PRO A 15 -1.34 2.05 40.82
C PRO A 15 -2.57 1.15 40.95
N ALA A 16 -2.79 0.51 42.10
CA ALA A 16 -3.98 -0.31 42.33
C ALA A 16 -5.28 0.50 42.26
N ILE A 17 -5.29 1.69 42.91
CA ILE A 17 -6.43 2.62 42.82
C ILE A 17 -6.61 3.11 41.40
N LEU A 18 -5.52 3.44 40.68
CA LEU A 18 -5.59 3.89 39.29
C LEU A 18 -6.21 2.82 38.35
N ILE A 19 -5.80 1.56 38.52
CA ILE A 19 -6.37 0.43 37.77
C ILE A 19 -7.86 0.27 38.11
N ALA A 20 -8.25 0.36 39.35
CA ALA A 20 -9.66 0.30 39.78
C ALA A 20 -10.49 1.44 39.15
N VAL A 21 -9.96 2.66 39.14
CA VAL A 21 -10.60 3.83 38.52
C VAL A 21 -10.70 3.64 37.01
N ALA A 22 -9.64 3.17 36.35
CA ALA A 22 -9.61 2.90 34.94
C ALA A 22 -10.64 1.81 34.55
N TRP A 23 -10.73 0.73 35.32
CA TRP A 23 -11.72 -0.34 35.14
C TRP A 23 -13.17 0.17 35.35
N LEU A 24 -13.40 0.97 36.36
CA LEU A 24 -14.71 1.58 36.62
C LEU A 24 -15.11 2.53 35.48
N ALA A 25 -14.15 3.32 34.99
CA ALA A 25 -14.36 4.22 33.86
C ALA A 25 -14.68 3.45 32.57
N ASP A 26 -14.01 2.33 32.28
CA ASP A 26 -14.31 1.46 31.14
C ASP A 26 -15.75 0.94 31.22
N TRP A 27 -16.11 0.37 32.38
CA TRP A 27 -17.45 -0.14 32.62
C TRP A 27 -18.53 0.95 32.48
N LEU A 28 -18.28 2.14 33.05
CA LEU A 28 -19.21 3.26 32.97
C LEU A 28 -19.36 3.77 31.53
N THR A 29 -18.23 3.92 30.82
CA THR A 29 -18.20 4.39 29.43
C THR A 29 -18.97 3.42 28.53
N LEU A 30 -18.73 2.12 28.65
CA LEU A 30 -19.47 1.11 27.89
C LEU A 30 -20.96 1.13 28.22
N ARG A 31 -21.34 1.28 29.50
CA ARG A 31 -22.75 1.34 29.92
C ARG A 31 -23.47 2.58 29.41
N VAL A 32 -22.83 3.75 29.50
CA VAL A 32 -23.36 5.02 28.99
C VAL A 32 -23.47 4.96 27.48
N LEU A 33 -22.42 4.46 26.81
CA LEU A 33 -22.36 4.33 25.37
C LEU A 33 -23.47 3.41 24.85
N HIS A 34 -23.65 2.22 25.41
CA HIS A 34 -24.74 1.33 25.04
C HIS A 34 -26.13 1.95 25.29
N GLY A 35 -26.29 2.73 26.38
CA GLY A 35 -27.52 3.46 26.64
C GLY A 35 -27.78 4.58 25.65
N ALA A 36 -26.75 5.34 25.27
CA ALA A 36 -26.84 6.41 24.29
C ALA A 36 -27.15 5.86 22.88
N ILE A 37 -26.47 4.77 22.51
CA ILE A 37 -26.66 4.04 21.25
C ILE A 37 -28.13 3.60 21.12
N ARG A 38 -28.68 2.92 22.13
CA ARG A 38 -30.08 2.47 22.09
C ARG A 38 -31.07 3.62 21.93
N ARG A 39 -30.81 4.76 22.56
CA ARG A 39 -31.66 5.95 22.44
C ARG A 39 -31.56 6.60 21.06
N ALA A 40 -30.36 6.73 20.52
CA ALA A 40 -30.12 7.29 19.20
C ALA A 40 -30.77 6.42 18.11
N SER A 41 -30.55 5.11 18.15
CA SER A 41 -31.13 4.14 17.21
C SER A 41 -32.66 4.12 17.25
N ALA A 42 -33.26 4.38 18.42
CA ALA A 42 -34.73 4.43 18.55
C ALA A 42 -35.34 5.73 17.97
N GLN A 43 -34.57 6.79 17.80
CA GLN A 43 -35.06 8.09 17.31
C GLN A 43 -34.77 8.32 15.83
N THR A 44 -33.85 7.58 15.21
CA THR A 44 -33.42 7.78 13.83
C THR A 44 -33.99 6.69 12.93
N LYS A 45 -34.68 7.08 11.85
CA LYS A 45 -35.16 6.16 10.79
C LYS A 45 -34.04 5.71 9.84
N SER A 46 -32.80 6.12 10.10
CA SER A 46 -31.63 5.86 9.26
C SER A 46 -30.97 4.54 9.66
N THR A 47 -30.77 3.66 8.71
CA THR A 47 -30.02 2.38 8.88
C THR A 47 -28.51 2.59 9.02
N TRP A 48 -28.02 3.79 8.77
CA TRP A 48 -26.58 4.13 8.81
C TRP A 48 -26.04 4.11 10.24
N ASP A 49 -26.80 4.69 11.16
CA ASP A 49 -26.44 4.74 12.58
C ASP A 49 -26.28 3.33 13.15
N ASP A 50 -27.23 2.44 12.83
CA ASP A 50 -27.22 1.04 13.29
C ASP A 50 -25.99 0.28 12.77
N ARG A 51 -25.51 0.60 11.58
CA ARG A 51 -24.33 -0.04 10.98
C ARG A 51 -23.03 0.39 11.61
N ILE A 52 -22.84 1.71 11.85
CA ILE A 52 -21.65 2.25 12.52
C ILE A 52 -21.61 1.74 13.96
N LEU A 53 -22.76 1.73 14.62
CA LEU A 53 -22.93 1.26 15.98
C LEU A 53 -22.75 -0.25 16.11
N GLY A 54 -23.32 -1.03 15.17
CA GLY A 54 -23.23 -2.50 15.17
C GLY A 54 -21.85 -3.06 14.87
N ARG A 55 -20.96 -2.31 14.20
CA ARG A 55 -19.58 -2.72 13.90
C ARG A 55 -18.61 -2.47 15.06
N GLY A 56 -19.07 -1.98 16.19
CA GLY A 56 -18.26 -1.82 17.39
C GLY A 56 -17.21 -0.72 17.31
N VAL A 57 -17.38 0.28 16.43
CA VAL A 57 -16.47 1.45 16.33
C VAL A 57 -16.35 2.15 17.68
N PHE A 58 -17.48 2.48 18.26
CA PHE A 58 -17.55 3.17 19.56
C PHE A 58 -17.13 2.29 20.73
N THR A 59 -17.38 0.99 20.65
CA THR A 59 -16.93 0.05 21.69
C THR A 59 -15.42 -0.03 21.73
N ARG A 60 -14.78 -0.04 20.57
CA ARG A 60 -13.30 -0.01 20.48
C ARG A 60 -12.74 1.32 20.98
N LEU A 61 -13.36 2.45 20.61
CA LEU A 61 -12.97 3.76 21.14
C LEU A 61 -13.17 3.89 22.65
N ALA A 62 -14.20 3.24 23.21
CA ALA A 62 -14.44 3.23 24.66
C ALA A 62 -13.26 2.64 25.44
N HIS A 63 -12.59 1.61 24.92
CA HIS A 63 -11.41 1.03 25.54
C HIS A 63 -10.17 1.96 25.53
N ALA A 64 -10.20 3.08 24.79
CA ALA A 64 -9.18 4.11 24.91
C ALA A 64 -9.33 4.92 26.19
N VAL A 65 -10.53 5.02 26.79
CA VAL A 65 -10.78 5.82 27.99
C VAL A 65 -9.96 5.36 29.20
N PRO A 66 -9.99 4.06 29.60
CA PRO A 66 -9.13 3.59 30.68
C PRO A 66 -7.64 3.78 30.39
N ALA A 67 -7.23 3.63 29.13
CA ALA A 67 -5.85 3.86 28.73
C ALA A 67 -5.45 5.33 28.90
N VAL A 68 -6.31 6.29 28.55
CA VAL A 68 -6.07 7.72 28.79
C VAL A 68 -5.95 8.02 30.31
N ILE A 69 -6.79 7.40 31.12
CA ILE A 69 -6.71 7.56 32.60
C ILE A 69 -5.37 7.03 33.13
N ILE A 70 -4.93 5.86 32.66
CA ILE A 70 -3.64 5.29 33.05
C ILE A 70 -2.50 6.17 32.55
N PHE A 71 -2.56 6.67 31.32
CA PHE A 71 -1.51 7.51 30.72
C PHE A 71 -1.24 8.78 31.56
N PHE A 72 -2.28 9.48 32.01
CA PHE A 72 -2.14 10.67 32.81
C PHE A 72 -1.98 10.38 34.31
N GLY A 73 -2.52 9.27 34.80
CA GLY A 73 -2.58 8.95 36.23
C GLY A 73 -1.38 8.17 36.76
N ILE A 74 -0.60 7.49 35.89
CA ILE A 74 0.47 6.58 36.38
C ILE A 74 1.60 7.33 37.07
N ALA A 75 2.03 8.50 36.58
CA ALA A 75 3.10 9.28 37.18
C ALA A 75 2.71 9.80 38.59
N PRO A 76 1.57 10.50 38.78
CA PRO A 76 1.13 10.90 40.09
C PRO A 76 0.81 9.71 41.04
N ALA A 77 0.29 8.59 40.49
CA ALA A 77 0.02 7.38 41.26
C ALA A 77 1.30 6.74 41.85
N LEU A 78 2.42 6.92 41.18
CA LEU A 78 3.75 6.49 41.65
C LEU A 78 4.49 7.58 42.44
N GLY A 79 3.88 8.75 42.64
CA GLY A 79 4.49 9.88 43.36
C GLY A 79 5.61 10.59 42.59
N VAL A 80 5.65 10.41 41.26
CA VAL A 80 6.62 11.02 40.35
C VAL A 80 5.98 12.21 39.66
N SER A 81 6.70 13.35 39.56
CA SER A 81 6.19 14.47 38.76
C SER A 81 6.26 14.16 37.28
N LEU A 82 5.32 14.72 36.51
CA LEU A 82 5.31 14.52 35.04
C LEU A 82 6.58 15.05 34.34
N ALA A 83 7.28 16.00 34.98
CA ALA A 83 8.53 16.55 34.47
C ALA A 83 9.73 15.62 34.75
N ASP A 84 9.70 14.88 35.84
CA ASP A 84 10.80 14.00 36.26
C ASP A 84 10.76 12.65 35.53
N VAL A 85 9.60 12.27 34.95
CA VAL A 85 9.44 11.03 34.23
C VAL A 85 10.36 10.97 32.98
N THR A 86 10.65 12.10 32.36
CA THR A 86 11.51 12.18 31.16
C THR A 86 13.01 12.19 31.45
N SER A 87 13.40 12.46 32.74
CA SER A 87 14.80 12.56 33.19
C SER A 87 15.24 11.40 34.09
N ALA A 88 14.55 10.26 33.98
CA ALA A 88 14.59 9.17 34.95
C ALA A 88 15.95 8.49 35.12
N THR A 89 16.62 8.79 36.22
CA THR A 89 17.65 7.95 36.84
C THR A 89 17.09 6.94 37.85
N ASP A 90 15.82 7.10 38.24
CA ASP A 90 15.12 6.26 39.21
C ASP A 90 14.31 5.14 38.57
N THR A 91 14.37 3.94 39.13
CA THR A 91 13.63 2.75 38.61
C THR A 91 12.12 2.97 38.57
N VAL A 92 11.55 3.77 39.50
CA VAL A 92 10.11 4.07 39.56
C VAL A 92 9.70 5.03 38.44
N ALA A 93 10.51 6.04 38.16
CA ALA A 93 10.27 6.97 37.05
C ALA A 93 10.40 6.25 35.71
N PHE A 94 11.37 5.35 35.57
CA PHE A 94 11.50 4.49 34.39
C PHE A 94 10.28 3.58 34.18
N ALA A 95 9.77 2.96 35.26
CA ALA A 95 8.56 2.14 35.19
C ALA A 95 7.33 2.96 34.80
N ALA A 96 7.19 4.20 35.30
CA ALA A 96 6.12 5.12 34.89
C ALA A 96 6.20 5.45 33.38
N GLU A 97 7.40 5.74 32.89
CA GLU A 97 7.62 6.08 31.48
C GLU A 97 7.31 4.90 30.54
N ILE A 98 7.80 3.70 30.87
CA ILE A 98 7.48 2.49 30.10
C ILE A 98 5.96 2.24 30.09
N THR A 99 5.29 2.37 31.23
CA THR A 99 3.84 2.22 31.32
C THR A 99 3.12 3.26 30.45
N ARG A 100 3.55 4.51 30.48
CA ARG A 100 2.99 5.57 29.60
C ARG A 100 3.16 5.24 28.13
N ARG A 101 4.34 4.79 27.70
CA ARG A 101 4.62 4.40 26.30
C ARG A 101 3.74 3.23 25.86
N ILE A 102 3.63 2.18 26.68
CA ILE A 102 2.76 1.03 26.38
C ILE A 102 1.31 1.48 26.28
N THR A 103 0.86 2.33 27.20
CA THR A 103 -0.50 2.85 27.20
C THR A 103 -0.79 3.73 25.98
N LEU A 104 0.17 4.59 25.59
CA LEU A 104 0.03 5.41 24.39
C LEU A 104 0.01 4.55 23.12
N ALA A 105 0.87 3.53 23.05
CA ALA A 105 0.84 2.55 21.94
C ALA A 105 -0.51 1.82 21.86
N PHE A 106 -1.08 1.44 23.01
CA PHE A 106 -2.41 0.85 23.09
C PHE A 106 -3.51 1.80 22.60
N ILE A 107 -3.44 3.09 22.95
CA ILE A 107 -4.38 4.12 22.46
C ILE A 107 -4.30 4.22 20.93
N VAL A 108 -3.11 4.23 20.35
CA VAL A 108 -2.92 4.25 18.89
C VAL A 108 -3.52 3.01 18.24
N LEU A 109 -3.29 1.82 18.81
CA LEU A 109 -3.84 0.57 18.30
C LEU A 109 -5.37 0.54 18.37
N THR A 110 -5.96 0.96 19.49
CA THR A 110 -7.42 1.02 19.66
C THR A 110 -8.06 2.02 18.70
N ALA A 111 -7.43 3.18 18.49
CA ALA A 111 -7.88 4.16 17.51
C ALA A 111 -7.80 3.61 16.07
N THR A 112 -6.73 2.90 15.75
CA THR A 112 -6.56 2.25 14.44
C THR A 112 -7.60 1.17 14.21
N MET A 113 -7.88 0.33 15.21
CA MET A 113 -8.93 -0.69 15.15
C MET A 113 -10.33 -0.08 15.04
N ALA A 114 -10.57 1.05 15.69
CA ALA A 114 -11.83 1.78 15.56
C ALA A 114 -12.00 2.36 14.15
N MET A 115 -10.94 2.93 13.58
CA MET A 115 -10.94 3.43 12.21
C MET A 115 -11.14 2.30 11.18
N SER A 116 -10.51 1.16 11.38
CA SER A 116 -10.73 -0.04 10.54
C SER A 116 -12.19 -0.50 10.60
N ALA A 117 -12.79 -0.54 11.80
CA ALA A 117 -14.22 -0.88 11.96
C ALA A 117 -15.12 0.16 11.28
N PHE A 118 -14.73 1.43 11.28
CA PHE A 118 -15.44 2.49 10.57
C PHE A 118 -15.38 2.30 9.04
N LEU A 119 -14.22 1.94 8.48
CA LEU A 119 -14.11 1.58 7.07
C LEU A 119 -15.00 0.38 6.69
N ASP A 120 -15.07 -0.62 7.56
CA ASP A 120 -15.96 -1.76 7.38
C ASP A 120 -17.45 -1.36 7.46
N ALA A 121 -17.80 -0.39 8.31
CA ALA A 121 -19.15 0.16 8.38
C ALA A 121 -19.52 0.89 7.08
N ILE A 122 -18.61 1.71 6.54
CA ILE A 122 -18.79 2.38 5.24
C ILE A 122 -19.07 1.35 4.14
N ASN A 123 -18.26 0.26 4.07
CA ASN A 123 -18.49 -0.80 3.10
C ASN A 123 -19.87 -1.45 3.24
N GLY A 124 -20.33 -1.66 4.49
CA GLY A 124 -21.67 -2.19 4.77
C GLY A 124 -22.78 -1.26 4.29
N ILE A 125 -22.67 0.03 4.60
CA ILE A 125 -23.61 1.08 4.18
C ILE A 125 -23.69 1.17 2.65
N TYR A 126 -22.52 1.19 1.99
CA TYR A 126 -22.44 1.25 0.54
C TYR A 126 -23.15 0.06 -0.12
N ASN A 127 -22.91 -1.15 0.37
CA ASN A 127 -23.49 -2.37 -0.19
C ASN A 127 -25.03 -2.44 -0.03
N GLU A 128 -25.60 -1.76 0.96
CA GLU A 128 -27.07 -1.71 1.16
C GLU A 128 -27.74 -0.55 0.45
N SER A 129 -27.10 0.62 0.47
CA SER A 129 -27.70 1.84 -0.04
C SER A 129 -27.55 1.98 -1.56
N TYR A 130 -26.60 1.28 -2.17
CA TYR A 130 -26.28 1.46 -3.58
C TYR A 130 -26.69 0.24 -4.40
N SER A 131 -27.63 0.41 -5.31
CA SER A 131 -28.16 -0.69 -6.15
C SER A 131 -27.09 -1.34 -7.05
N GLN A 132 -26.05 -0.57 -7.43
CA GLN A 132 -24.95 -1.02 -8.28
C GLN A 132 -23.72 -1.52 -7.48
N ALA A 133 -23.81 -1.64 -6.15
CA ALA A 133 -22.70 -2.04 -5.29
C ALA A 133 -22.11 -3.42 -5.70
N ARG A 134 -22.94 -4.32 -6.23
CA ARG A 134 -22.50 -5.64 -6.71
C ARG A 134 -21.63 -5.57 -7.97
N SER A 135 -21.88 -4.60 -8.85
CA SER A 135 -21.12 -4.41 -10.09
C SER A 135 -19.90 -3.49 -9.89
N ARG A 136 -19.90 -2.66 -8.86
CA ARG A 136 -18.80 -1.71 -8.55
C ARG A 136 -18.40 -1.78 -7.06
N PRO A 137 -17.77 -2.87 -6.61
CA PRO A 137 -17.41 -3.04 -5.21
C PRO A 137 -16.31 -2.07 -4.78
N ILE A 138 -16.54 -1.32 -3.68
CA ILE A 138 -15.52 -0.43 -3.10
C ILE A 138 -14.61 -1.13 -2.08
N LYS A 139 -14.90 -2.39 -1.74
CA LYS A 139 -14.18 -3.16 -0.72
C LYS A 139 -12.66 -3.16 -0.94
N GLY A 140 -12.20 -3.31 -2.18
CA GLY A 140 -10.77 -3.30 -2.50
C GLY A 140 -10.09 -1.98 -2.13
N TYR A 141 -10.71 -0.85 -2.43
CA TYR A 141 -10.17 0.47 -2.07
C TYR A 141 -10.10 0.66 -0.55
N LEU A 142 -11.14 0.25 0.18
CA LEU A 142 -11.16 0.33 1.64
C LEU A 142 -10.12 -0.58 2.29
N GLN A 143 -9.83 -1.75 1.71
CA GLN A 143 -8.76 -2.63 2.16
C GLN A 143 -7.39 -2.00 1.98
N VAL A 144 -7.13 -1.31 0.86
CA VAL A 144 -5.87 -0.58 0.64
C VAL A 144 -5.72 0.56 1.66
N ILE A 145 -6.78 1.34 1.89
CA ILE A 145 -6.77 2.39 2.92
C ILE A 145 -6.49 1.78 4.30
N GLY A 146 -7.14 0.67 4.64
CA GLY A 146 -6.90 -0.07 5.89
C GLY A 146 -5.45 -0.53 6.02
N LEU A 147 -4.86 -1.08 4.95
CA LEU A 147 -3.46 -1.50 4.93
C LEU A 147 -2.52 -0.32 5.23
N VAL A 148 -2.70 0.82 4.55
CA VAL A 148 -1.91 2.04 4.78
C VAL A 148 -2.07 2.53 6.22
N LEU A 149 -3.29 2.51 6.76
CA LEU A 149 -3.57 2.88 8.14
C LEU A 149 -2.81 1.99 9.13
N TYR A 150 -2.81 0.65 8.95
CA TYR A 150 -2.08 -0.27 9.81
C TYR A 150 -0.56 -0.08 9.69
N ILE A 151 -0.02 0.16 8.51
CA ILE A 151 1.41 0.47 8.32
C ILE A 151 1.78 1.75 9.06
N ALA A 152 1.00 2.83 8.89
CA ALA A 152 1.23 4.09 9.58
C ALA A 152 1.16 3.93 11.11
N ALA A 153 0.15 3.24 11.62
CA ALA A 153 0.00 2.94 13.04
C ALA A 153 1.18 2.11 13.57
N SER A 154 1.67 1.13 12.82
CA SER A 154 2.83 0.33 13.22
C SER A 154 4.09 1.18 13.37
N VAL A 155 4.34 2.12 12.44
CA VAL A 155 5.47 3.06 12.54
C VAL A 155 5.33 3.94 13.79
N VAL A 156 4.12 4.46 14.07
CA VAL A 156 3.87 5.29 15.25
C VAL A 156 4.06 4.50 16.54
N VAL A 157 3.53 3.27 16.62
CA VAL A 157 3.68 2.39 17.78
C VAL A 157 5.15 2.07 18.05
N VAL A 158 5.90 1.68 17.03
CA VAL A 158 7.35 1.41 17.15
C VAL A 158 8.09 2.66 17.60
N SER A 159 7.73 3.82 17.09
CA SER A 159 8.32 5.11 17.46
C SER A 159 8.10 5.45 18.93
N ILE A 160 6.88 5.24 19.43
CA ILE A 160 6.51 5.45 20.82
C ILE A 160 7.32 4.51 21.73
N LEU A 161 7.39 3.23 21.40
CA LEU A 161 8.09 2.23 22.22
C LEU A 161 9.61 2.43 22.19
N ALA A 162 10.17 2.87 21.06
CA ALA A 162 11.60 3.14 20.91
C ALA A 162 12.02 4.54 21.41
N ASP A 163 11.08 5.37 21.85
CA ASP A 163 11.35 6.76 22.26
C ASP A 163 12.06 7.57 21.16
N ARG A 164 11.55 7.46 19.95
CA ARG A 164 12.10 8.15 18.79
C ARG A 164 10.99 8.79 17.96
N SER A 165 11.33 9.87 17.28
CA SER A 165 10.38 10.51 16.36
C SER A 165 9.97 9.55 15.23
N PRO A 166 8.67 9.47 14.87
CA PRO A 166 8.21 8.71 13.70
C PRO A 166 8.94 9.09 12.42
N VAL A 167 9.38 10.34 12.29
CA VAL A 167 10.13 10.83 11.12
C VAL A 167 11.45 10.09 10.93
N VAL A 168 12.12 9.69 12.02
CA VAL A 168 13.38 8.92 11.96
C VAL A 168 13.14 7.56 11.29
N PHE A 169 12.05 6.86 11.69
CA PHE A 169 11.69 5.58 11.09
C PHE A 169 11.23 5.74 9.64
N LEU A 170 10.42 6.75 9.34
CA LEU A 170 9.98 7.04 7.97
C LEU A 170 11.17 7.39 7.07
N SER A 171 12.13 8.18 7.56
CA SER A 171 13.35 8.51 6.80
C SER A 171 14.20 7.27 6.53
N GLY A 172 14.39 6.41 7.55
CA GLY A 172 15.12 5.16 7.40
C GLY A 172 14.45 4.20 6.42
N LEU A 173 13.12 4.01 6.54
CA LEU A 173 12.33 3.22 5.60
C LEU A 173 12.36 3.81 4.19
N GLY A 174 12.28 5.14 4.07
CA GLY A 174 12.37 5.83 2.79
C GLY A 174 13.71 5.61 2.10
N ALA A 175 14.81 5.74 2.84
CA ALA A 175 16.16 5.48 2.32
C ALA A 175 16.31 4.00 1.88
N LEU A 176 15.85 3.05 2.72
CA LEU A 176 15.87 1.63 2.38
C LEU A 176 15.03 1.34 1.13
N THR A 177 13.83 1.92 1.05
CA THR A 177 12.94 1.76 -0.11
C THR A 177 13.60 2.31 -1.38
N ALA A 178 14.27 3.46 -1.32
CA ALA A 178 14.98 4.03 -2.46
C ALA A 178 16.10 3.09 -2.96
N VAL A 179 16.86 2.49 -2.03
CA VAL A 179 17.91 1.51 -2.39
C VAL A 179 17.30 0.26 -3.00
N LEU A 180 16.23 -0.30 -2.38
CA LEU A 180 15.53 -1.46 -2.92
C LEU A 180 14.93 -1.18 -4.30
N MET A 181 14.33 0.00 -4.49
CA MET A 181 13.77 0.41 -5.78
C MET A 181 14.86 0.52 -6.86
N LEU A 182 16.07 0.99 -6.49
CA LEU A 182 17.20 1.03 -7.41
C LEU A 182 17.65 -0.38 -7.80
N VAL A 183 17.74 -1.30 -6.84
CA VAL A 183 18.15 -2.70 -7.07
C VAL A 183 17.14 -3.46 -7.93
N PHE A 184 15.85 -3.28 -7.68
CA PHE A 184 14.77 -3.99 -8.39
C PHE A 184 14.19 -3.23 -9.57
N ARG A 185 14.76 -2.08 -9.94
CA ARG A 185 14.24 -1.20 -10.99
C ARG A 185 13.93 -1.95 -12.28
N ASP A 186 14.90 -2.70 -12.80
CA ASP A 186 14.76 -3.37 -14.08
C ASP A 186 13.74 -4.53 -14.02
N THR A 187 13.68 -5.20 -12.88
CA THR A 187 12.67 -6.25 -12.64
C THR A 187 11.26 -5.67 -12.63
N ILE A 188 11.05 -4.54 -11.94
CA ILE A 188 9.76 -3.84 -11.90
C ILE A 188 9.37 -3.34 -13.28
N LEU A 189 10.30 -2.72 -14.01
CA LEU A 189 10.04 -2.24 -15.36
C LEU A 189 9.66 -3.38 -16.31
N SER A 190 10.36 -4.51 -16.26
CA SER A 190 10.05 -5.68 -17.08
C SER A 190 8.69 -6.30 -16.72
N PHE A 191 8.35 -6.35 -15.45
CA PHE A 191 7.04 -6.81 -15.00
C PHE A 191 5.91 -5.92 -15.51
N VAL A 192 6.02 -4.61 -15.34
CA VAL A 192 5.02 -3.65 -15.83
C VAL A 192 4.92 -3.71 -17.36
N ALA A 193 6.06 -3.81 -18.06
CA ALA A 193 6.09 -3.96 -19.50
C ALA A 193 5.36 -5.22 -19.98
N SER A 194 5.57 -6.35 -19.33
CA SER A 194 4.88 -7.61 -19.64
C SER A 194 3.36 -7.46 -19.51
N LEU A 195 2.88 -6.83 -18.44
CA LEU A 195 1.45 -6.56 -18.27
C LEU A 195 0.90 -5.64 -19.38
N GLN A 196 1.65 -4.61 -19.77
CA GLN A 196 1.24 -3.69 -20.84
C GLN A 196 1.22 -4.38 -22.21
N ILE A 197 2.23 -5.20 -22.52
CA ILE A 197 2.29 -5.97 -23.76
C ILE A 197 1.07 -6.88 -23.89
N MET A 198 0.74 -7.59 -22.82
CA MET A 198 -0.40 -8.52 -22.77
C MET A 198 -1.75 -7.78 -22.82
N SER A 199 -1.92 -6.72 -22.05
CA SER A 199 -3.19 -5.99 -21.96
C SER A 199 -3.52 -5.21 -23.23
N ASN A 200 -2.50 -4.70 -23.93
CA ASN A 200 -2.65 -3.93 -25.16
C ASN A 200 -2.46 -4.80 -26.42
N ASP A 201 -2.27 -6.10 -26.26
CA ASP A 201 -2.09 -7.05 -27.36
C ASP A 201 -1.00 -6.63 -28.36
N MET A 202 0.11 -6.11 -27.82
CA MET A 202 1.18 -5.54 -28.66
C MET A 202 1.94 -6.61 -29.43
N ILE A 203 2.14 -7.80 -28.81
CA ILE A 203 2.91 -8.92 -29.37
C ILE A 203 2.25 -10.22 -28.93
N ARG A 204 2.19 -11.20 -29.84
CA ARG A 204 1.77 -12.59 -29.58
C ARG A 204 2.85 -13.58 -30.00
N ILE A 205 2.82 -14.77 -29.46
CA ILE A 205 3.63 -15.89 -29.96
C ILE A 205 3.22 -16.19 -31.41
N GLY A 206 4.21 -16.28 -32.29
CA GLY A 206 4.00 -16.46 -33.72
C GLY A 206 3.98 -15.16 -34.53
N ASP A 207 4.00 -13.98 -33.90
CA ASP A 207 4.15 -12.72 -34.61
C ASP A 207 5.55 -12.58 -35.19
N TRP A 208 5.64 -12.12 -36.43
CA TRP A 208 6.89 -11.64 -36.99
C TRP A 208 7.19 -10.22 -36.46
N VAL A 209 8.30 -10.08 -35.72
CA VAL A 209 8.74 -8.84 -35.13
C VAL A 209 10.15 -8.48 -35.62
N GLU A 210 10.29 -7.21 -36.05
CA GLU A 210 11.57 -6.61 -36.44
C GLU A 210 11.98 -5.54 -35.46
N MET A 211 13.11 -5.73 -34.79
CA MET A 211 13.72 -4.81 -33.81
C MET A 211 15.21 -4.67 -34.08
N PRO A 212 15.63 -3.75 -34.99
CA PRO A 212 17.02 -3.65 -35.45
C PRO A 212 18.02 -3.38 -34.33
N GLN A 213 17.65 -2.56 -33.34
CA GLN A 213 18.52 -2.23 -32.20
C GLN A 213 18.82 -3.43 -31.29
N ALA A 214 18.02 -4.48 -31.37
CA ALA A 214 18.24 -5.72 -30.64
C ALA A 214 18.76 -6.87 -31.56
N ASN A 215 19.08 -6.59 -32.81
CA ASN A 215 19.43 -7.58 -33.85
C ASN A 215 18.37 -8.71 -33.92
N ALA A 216 17.10 -8.32 -33.87
CA ALA A 216 16.00 -9.24 -33.96
C ALA A 216 15.15 -8.97 -35.20
N ASP A 217 14.98 -9.99 -36.03
CA ASP A 217 14.11 -10.01 -37.21
C ASP A 217 13.65 -11.45 -37.44
N GLY A 218 12.45 -11.78 -36.96
CA GLY A 218 11.93 -13.13 -37.02
C GLY A 218 10.68 -13.34 -36.17
N ASP A 219 10.34 -14.59 -35.90
CA ASP A 219 9.12 -14.99 -35.23
C ASP A 219 9.28 -15.03 -33.72
N VAL A 220 8.31 -14.51 -32.97
CA VAL A 220 8.23 -14.62 -31.51
C VAL A 220 7.93 -16.08 -31.14
N ILE A 221 8.87 -16.74 -30.48
CA ILE A 221 8.73 -18.14 -30.06
C ILE A 221 8.35 -18.30 -28.58
N ASP A 222 8.66 -17.31 -27.76
CA ASP A 222 8.37 -17.35 -26.32
C ASP A 222 8.15 -15.95 -25.77
N LEU A 223 7.14 -15.81 -24.90
CA LEU A 223 6.78 -14.58 -24.23
C LEU A 223 6.70 -14.83 -22.73
N ALA A 224 7.82 -14.56 -22.05
CA ALA A 224 7.92 -14.72 -20.60
C ALA A 224 7.77 -13.38 -19.88
N LEU A 225 7.68 -13.40 -18.53
CA LEU A 225 7.48 -12.22 -17.70
C LEU A 225 8.57 -11.15 -17.87
N HIS A 226 9.82 -11.56 -18.09
CA HIS A 226 10.96 -10.65 -18.17
C HIS A 226 11.63 -10.60 -19.54
N THR A 227 11.31 -11.56 -20.41
CA THR A 227 12.00 -11.71 -21.70
C THR A 227 11.05 -12.16 -22.80
N VAL A 228 11.30 -11.67 -24.00
CA VAL A 228 10.71 -12.16 -25.25
C VAL A 228 11.82 -12.85 -26.05
N LYS A 229 11.56 -14.05 -26.57
CA LYS A 229 12.50 -14.75 -27.46
C LYS A 229 11.99 -14.68 -28.88
N ILE A 230 12.85 -14.23 -29.77
CA ILE A 230 12.59 -14.13 -31.21
C ILE A 230 13.57 -15.06 -31.92
N GLN A 231 13.03 -15.97 -32.76
CA GLN A 231 13.83 -16.78 -33.65
C GLN A 231 14.03 -16.02 -34.96
N ASN A 232 15.25 -15.56 -35.17
CA ASN A 232 15.67 -14.87 -36.38
C ASN A 232 15.62 -15.78 -37.59
N TRP A 233 15.64 -15.23 -38.81
CA TRP A 233 15.58 -15.97 -40.07
C TRP A 233 16.80 -16.88 -40.26
N ASP A 234 17.94 -16.55 -39.71
CA ASP A 234 19.16 -17.38 -39.67
C ASP A 234 19.13 -18.49 -38.62
N LYS A 235 17.97 -18.69 -37.95
CA LYS A 235 17.73 -19.64 -36.82
C LYS A 235 18.45 -19.32 -35.51
N THR A 236 19.11 -18.20 -35.39
CA THR A 236 19.57 -17.69 -34.09
C THR A 236 18.39 -17.23 -33.23
N ILE A 237 18.56 -17.19 -31.89
CA ILE A 237 17.53 -16.75 -30.96
C ILE A 237 18.01 -15.46 -30.30
N SER A 238 17.28 -14.38 -30.53
CA SER A 238 17.45 -13.12 -29.80
C SER A 238 16.56 -13.12 -28.58
N THR A 239 17.16 -12.96 -27.38
CA THR A 239 16.44 -12.83 -26.12
C THR A 239 16.45 -11.37 -25.69
N ILE A 240 15.28 -10.76 -25.63
CA ILE A 240 15.11 -9.32 -25.43
C ILE A 240 14.31 -9.09 -24.14
N PRO A 241 14.76 -8.22 -23.21
CA PRO A 241 13.96 -7.83 -22.06
C PRO A 241 12.63 -7.22 -22.47
N THR A 242 11.54 -7.60 -21.79
CA THR A 242 10.18 -7.09 -22.09
C THR A 242 10.09 -5.58 -22.00
N SER A 243 10.86 -4.94 -21.10
CA SER A 243 10.94 -3.49 -20.96
C SER A 243 11.40 -2.77 -22.25
N LYS A 244 12.20 -3.42 -23.09
CA LYS A 244 12.66 -2.87 -24.37
C LYS A 244 11.52 -2.65 -25.36
N PHE A 245 10.52 -3.49 -25.36
CA PHE A 245 9.34 -3.35 -26.26
C PHE A 245 8.45 -2.15 -25.88
N ILE A 246 8.60 -1.61 -24.69
CA ILE A 246 7.90 -0.38 -24.26
C ILE A 246 8.75 0.86 -24.48
N SER A 247 10.07 0.75 -24.31
CA SER A 247 11.00 1.89 -24.38
C SER A 247 11.58 2.13 -25.77
N GLU A 248 11.55 1.16 -26.64
CA GLU A 248 12.12 1.22 -27.98
C GLU A 248 11.05 0.91 -29.05
N SER A 249 11.23 1.48 -30.23
CA SER A 249 10.34 1.21 -31.37
C SER A 249 10.65 -0.15 -31.99
N PHE A 250 9.62 -0.90 -32.33
CA PHE A 250 9.72 -2.14 -33.10
C PHE A 250 8.61 -2.19 -34.15
N LYS A 251 8.77 -3.03 -35.17
CA LYS A 251 7.71 -3.30 -36.15
C LYS A 251 7.12 -4.66 -35.86
N ASN A 252 5.80 -4.73 -35.77
CA ASN A 252 5.06 -5.97 -35.75
C ASN A 252 4.40 -6.16 -37.14
N TRP A 253 4.78 -7.23 -37.83
CA TRP A 253 4.31 -7.53 -39.16
C TRP A 253 2.98 -8.31 -39.18
N ARG A 254 2.33 -8.51 -38.03
CA ARG A 254 1.00 -9.14 -37.91
C ARG A 254 -0.02 -8.50 -38.85
N GLY A 255 -0.07 -7.17 -38.91
CA GLY A 255 -1.00 -6.45 -39.76
C GLY A 255 -0.81 -6.77 -41.24
N MET A 256 0.41 -7.02 -41.72
CA MET A 256 0.68 -7.46 -43.09
C MET A 256 0.16 -8.89 -43.30
N SER A 257 0.41 -9.81 -42.35
CA SER A 257 -0.03 -11.20 -42.46
C SER A 257 -1.56 -11.32 -42.46
N GLU A 258 -2.24 -10.49 -41.66
CA GLU A 258 -3.71 -10.46 -41.57
C GLU A 258 -4.38 -9.75 -42.74
N SER A 259 -3.69 -8.83 -43.43
CA SER A 259 -4.26 -8.05 -44.57
C SER A 259 -4.41 -8.85 -45.86
N GLY A 260 -3.85 -10.05 -45.94
CA GLY A 260 -3.88 -10.89 -47.15
C GLY A 260 -3.02 -10.38 -48.31
N GLY A 261 -2.23 -9.32 -48.11
CA GLY A 261 -1.37 -8.73 -49.14
C GLY A 261 -0.03 -8.28 -48.58
N ARG A 262 1.01 -8.29 -49.40
CA ARG A 262 2.35 -7.83 -49.06
C ARG A 262 2.79 -6.70 -49.97
N GLN A 263 3.26 -5.61 -49.41
CA GLN A 263 3.93 -4.56 -50.17
C GLN A 263 5.24 -5.08 -50.74
N ILE A 264 5.39 -5.03 -52.06
CA ILE A 264 6.64 -5.32 -52.77
C ILE A 264 7.25 -3.99 -53.17
N LYS A 265 8.44 -3.70 -52.69
CA LYS A 265 9.22 -2.53 -53.07
C LYS A 265 10.57 -2.99 -53.59
N ARG A 266 10.77 -2.82 -54.90
CA ARG A 266 12.04 -3.14 -55.57
C ARG A 266 12.52 -1.92 -56.35
N SER A 267 13.82 -1.73 -56.42
CA SER A 267 14.45 -0.72 -57.26
C SER A 267 15.33 -1.43 -58.31
N LEU A 268 15.29 -0.94 -59.50
CA LEU A 268 16.23 -1.32 -60.58
C LEU A 268 17.12 -0.09 -60.83
N SER A 269 18.40 -0.27 -60.74
CA SER A 269 19.35 0.77 -61.13
C SER A 269 19.58 0.67 -62.64
N LEU A 270 19.25 1.76 -63.34
CA LEU A 270 19.55 1.90 -64.76
C LEU A 270 20.81 2.73 -64.94
N ASP A 271 21.64 2.31 -65.85
CA ASP A 271 22.79 3.12 -66.26
C ASP A 271 22.28 4.37 -66.99
N MET A 272 22.61 5.54 -66.48
CA MET A 272 22.22 6.81 -67.08
C MET A 272 22.72 6.97 -68.51
N SER A 273 23.82 6.36 -68.85
CA SER A 273 24.39 6.40 -70.20
C SER A 273 23.59 5.56 -71.20
N SER A 274 22.77 4.65 -70.73
CA SER A 274 21.91 3.81 -71.60
C SER A 274 20.56 4.47 -71.94
N ILE A 275 20.24 5.60 -71.28
CA ILE A 275 18.99 6.35 -71.53
C ILE A 275 19.17 7.18 -72.81
N ARG A 276 18.39 6.87 -73.81
CA ARG A 276 18.34 7.60 -75.08
C ARG A 276 16.93 7.80 -75.54
N PHE A 277 16.70 8.75 -76.43
CA PHE A 277 15.44 8.87 -77.09
C PHE A 277 15.27 7.69 -78.09
N LEU A 278 14.08 7.12 -78.09
CA LEU A 278 13.69 6.09 -79.08
C LEU A 278 13.64 6.71 -80.46
N THR A 279 14.05 5.94 -81.49
CA THR A 279 13.82 6.30 -82.90
C THR A 279 12.38 5.99 -83.29
N GLU A 280 11.87 6.61 -84.37
CA GLU A 280 10.53 6.39 -84.81
C GLU A 280 10.24 4.89 -85.12
N GLU A 281 11.26 4.13 -85.56
CA GLU A 281 11.16 2.69 -85.87
C GLU A 281 11.09 1.84 -84.55
N GLU A 282 11.51 2.36 -83.44
CA GLU A 282 11.51 1.65 -82.10
C GLU A 282 10.22 1.92 -81.34
N VAL A 283 9.36 2.82 -81.82
CA VAL A 283 8.09 3.20 -81.16
C VAL A 283 6.92 2.37 -81.69
N GLU A 284 7.04 1.71 -82.88
CA GLU A 284 6.11 0.74 -83.36
C GLU A 284 6.29 -0.64 -82.69
#